data_0f9d315491d50652158eb90edaa01e7c
#
_entry.id   0f9d315491d50652158eb90edaa01e7c
#
_cell.length_a   1.000
_cell.length_b   1.000
_cell.length_c   1.000
_cell.angle_alpha   90.00
_cell.angle_beta   90.00
_cell.angle_gamma   90.00
#
_symmetry.space_group_name_H-M   'P 1'
#
loop_
_entity.id
_entity.type
_entity.pdbx_description
1 polymer ?
#
loop_
_entity_poly.entity_id
_entity_poly.type
_entity_poly.pdbx_seq_one_letter_code
_entity_poly.pdbx_strand_id
1 'polypeptide(L)'
;MATSTSLAAAAAHYNNPIVAGVAESVITVSPFYEFVPFVAIAGNTVTINRENALGAAAFAAIDATLGGAAGYNAGLTTAADTFALTSCIGQAEVDRFVSVTSASSGIDHMAIEVASKAKNIGQKWMEALVVDGASAPNPIGLPDQNLVEVSSGAAALSFALMDSTLDAVVSKNGTVDWIMMNSGQLSAYKALVRGTGGSYEYVTSPVTNRNILSYEGIPIFRNDYIGDVEATNAATTGGSDTSVYAGNFDDGSMKTGLCMLYPVGTPAGIDVRALGESHSTNADITRVIQYGTWCLANRKGAARLHSVT
;
A
#
# COMPACT_ATOMS: atom_id res chain seq x y z
N MET A 1 -7.31 19.85 -16.90
CA MET A 1 -8.75 19.93 -17.26
C MET A 1 -9.30 18.53 -17.20
N ALA A 2 -10.34 18.28 -16.39
CA ALA A 2 -11.03 17.00 -16.43
C ALA A 2 -11.70 16.88 -17.82
N THR A 3 -11.53 15.75 -18.48
CA THR A 3 -12.20 15.47 -19.75
C THR A 3 -13.59 14.93 -19.42
N SER A 4 -14.64 15.63 -19.84
CA SER A 4 -16.01 15.13 -19.75
C SER A 4 -16.18 13.88 -20.63
N THR A 5 -17.07 12.97 -20.23
CA THR A 5 -17.41 11.81 -21.06
C THR A 5 -18.00 12.28 -22.36
N SER A 6 -17.28 12.10 -23.46
CA SER A 6 -17.71 12.52 -24.78
C SER A 6 -18.85 11.65 -25.33
N LEU A 7 -19.62 12.19 -26.30
CA LEU A 7 -20.68 11.43 -27.00
C LEU A 7 -20.12 10.15 -27.64
N ALA A 8 -18.87 10.18 -28.14
CA ALA A 8 -18.24 9.01 -28.73
C ALA A 8 -17.94 7.91 -27.68
N ALA A 9 -17.52 8.30 -26.49
CA ALA A 9 -17.31 7.34 -25.38
C ALA A 9 -18.66 6.76 -24.90
N ALA A 10 -19.69 7.58 -24.80
CA ALA A 10 -21.03 7.11 -24.48
C ALA A 10 -21.60 6.14 -25.57
N ALA A 11 -21.41 6.46 -26.85
CA ALA A 11 -21.84 5.60 -27.95
C ALA A 11 -21.15 4.21 -27.91
N ALA A 12 -19.91 4.14 -27.51
CA ALA A 12 -19.21 2.85 -27.33
C ALA A 12 -19.86 1.97 -26.24
N HIS A 13 -20.44 2.58 -25.21
CA HIS A 13 -21.20 1.85 -24.18
C HIS A 13 -22.54 1.34 -24.72
N TYR A 14 -23.18 2.08 -25.66
CA TYR A 14 -24.44 1.65 -26.30
C TYR A 14 -24.26 0.44 -27.20
N ASN A 15 -23.18 0.38 -27.96
CA ASN A 15 -22.93 -0.68 -28.95
C ASN A 15 -22.46 -1.99 -28.31
N ASN A 16 -22.21 -2.02 -27.01
CA ASN A 16 -21.73 -3.18 -26.30
C ASN A 16 -22.57 -3.47 -25.02
N PRO A 17 -23.78 -4.06 -25.18
CA PRO A 17 -24.69 -4.33 -24.07
C PRO A 17 -24.11 -5.30 -23.02
N ILE A 18 -23.09 -6.08 -23.38
CA ILE A 18 -22.31 -6.92 -22.42
C ILE A 18 -21.47 -6.07 -21.49
N VAL A 19 -21.14 -4.83 -21.90
CA VAL A 19 -20.41 -3.85 -21.08
C VAL A 19 -21.32 -3.12 -20.08
N ALA A 20 -22.66 -3.19 -20.25
CA ALA A 20 -23.59 -2.73 -19.22
C ALA A 20 -23.61 -3.64 -17.98
N GLY A 21 -23.23 -4.90 -18.15
CA GLY A 21 -22.81 -5.75 -17.05
C GLY A 21 -21.31 -5.77 -16.99
N VAL A 22 -20.66 -4.57 -17.12
CA VAL A 22 -19.22 -4.54 -17.02
C VAL A 22 -18.81 -5.38 -15.84
N ALA A 23 -18.70 -6.66 -16.12
CA ALA A 23 -17.55 -7.35 -15.65
C ALA A 23 -16.35 -6.53 -16.15
N GLU A 24 -16.29 -5.29 -15.69
CA GLU A 24 -15.01 -4.71 -15.58
C GLU A 24 -14.16 -5.86 -15.08
N SER A 25 -13.32 -6.37 -15.96
CA SER A 25 -12.08 -6.89 -15.50
C SER A 25 -11.53 -5.74 -14.66
N VAL A 26 -12.17 -5.58 -13.54
CA VAL A 26 -11.67 -4.85 -12.41
C VAL A 26 -10.28 -5.37 -12.35
N ILE A 27 -9.36 -4.58 -12.78
CA ILE A 27 -8.06 -4.60 -12.18
C ILE A 27 -8.42 -4.63 -10.71
N THR A 28 -8.45 -5.82 -10.20
CA THR A 28 -8.99 -6.14 -8.89
C THR A 28 -8.25 -5.22 -7.96
N VAL A 29 -8.97 -4.30 -7.37
CA VAL A 29 -8.48 -3.59 -6.19
C VAL A 29 -7.77 -4.65 -5.39
N SER A 30 -6.50 -4.48 -5.13
CA SER A 30 -5.68 -5.52 -4.55
C SER A 30 -6.38 -6.07 -3.31
N PRO A 31 -6.50 -7.40 -3.12
CA PRO A 31 -7.09 -7.97 -1.92
C PRO A 31 -6.41 -7.49 -0.61
N PHE A 32 -5.28 -6.83 -0.72
CA PHE A 32 -4.57 -6.18 0.37
C PHE A 32 -5.43 -5.22 1.20
N TYR A 33 -6.34 -4.46 0.54
CA TYR A 33 -7.25 -3.55 1.25
C TYR A 33 -8.25 -4.25 2.18
N GLU A 34 -8.50 -5.54 1.98
CA GLU A 34 -9.39 -6.31 2.85
C GLU A 34 -8.74 -6.63 4.20
N PHE A 35 -7.41 -6.63 4.25
CA PHE A 35 -6.63 -6.99 5.43
C PHE A 35 -6.06 -5.78 6.18
N VAL A 36 -5.78 -4.69 5.48
CA VAL A 36 -5.20 -3.49 6.10
C VAL A 36 -6.17 -2.85 7.09
N PRO A 37 -5.76 -2.61 8.34
CA PRO A 37 -6.56 -1.88 9.30
C PRO A 37 -6.60 -0.39 8.95
N PHE A 38 -7.78 0.20 9.06
CA PHE A 38 -8.01 1.63 8.92
C PHE A 38 -8.16 2.25 10.31
N VAL A 39 -7.35 3.25 10.62
CA VAL A 39 -7.32 3.89 11.94
C VAL A 39 -7.71 5.37 11.82
N ALA A 40 -8.73 5.76 12.58
CA ALA A 40 -9.22 7.14 12.58
C ALA A 40 -8.33 8.04 13.45
N ILE A 41 -7.95 9.20 12.93
CA ILE A 41 -7.16 10.18 13.65
C ILE A 41 -7.89 11.52 13.76
N ALA A 42 -7.69 12.20 14.90
CA ALA A 42 -8.14 13.57 15.09
C ALA A 42 -7.04 14.54 14.64
N GLY A 43 -7.38 15.44 13.73
CA GLY A 43 -6.42 16.40 13.18
C GLY A 43 -5.87 16.00 11.81
N ASN A 44 -4.88 16.73 11.33
CA ASN A 44 -4.28 16.58 10.01
C ASN A 44 -2.98 15.76 10.00
N THR A 45 -2.34 15.62 11.16
CA THR A 45 -1.05 14.95 11.31
C THR A 45 -1.03 14.12 12.58
N VAL A 46 -0.28 13.00 12.52
CA VAL A 46 0.07 12.20 13.69
C VAL A 46 1.58 12.13 13.80
N THR A 47 2.10 12.37 14.98
CA THR A 47 3.52 12.19 15.29
C THR A 47 3.67 10.97 16.20
N ILE A 48 4.42 9.99 15.73
CA ILE A 48 4.74 8.78 16.48
C ILE A 48 6.17 8.89 16.98
N ASN A 49 6.32 8.89 18.30
CA ASN A 49 7.64 8.85 18.93
C ASN A 49 8.10 7.39 19.01
N ARG A 50 9.24 7.12 18.44
CA ARG A 50 9.83 5.79 18.39
C ARG A 50 11.12 5.74 19.21
N GLU A 51 11.35 4.62 19.85
CA GLU A 51 12.65 4.32 20.43
C GLU A 51 13.62 3.94 19.32
N ASN A 52 14.64 4.76 19.11
CA ASN A 52 15.67 4.50 18.10
C ASN A 52 16.75 3.60 18.66
N ALA A 53 17.14 3.80 19.92
CA ALA A 53 18.03 2.92 20.65
C ALA A 53 17.64 2.87 22.12
N LEU A 54 17.65 1.67 22.67
CA LEU A 54 17.48 1.46 24.10
C LEU A 54 18.64 2.12 24.88
N GLY A 55 18.34 2.57 26.09
CA GLY A 55 19.37 2.99 27.03
C GLY A 55 20.37 1.85 27.30
N ALA A 56 21.62 2.19 27.46
CA ALA A 56 22.67 1.18 27.71
C ALA A 56 22.54 0.57 29.12
N ALA A 57 22.76 -0.74 29.17
CA ALA A 57 22.93 -1.49 30.42
C ALA A 57 24.15 -2.39 30.30
N ALA A 58 24.95 -2.48 31.36
CA ALA A 58 26.11 -3.35 31.40
C ALA A 58 26.24 -3.95 32.79
N PHE A 59 26.82 -5.14 32.86
CA PHE A 59 27.21 -5.73 34.13
C PHE A 59 28.45 -5.02 34.67
N ALA A 60 28.42 -4.59 35.92
CA ALA A 60 29.54 -3.96 36.58
C ALA A 60 30.22 -4.96 37.57
N ALA A 61 31.51 -4.88 37.68
CA ALA A 61 32.23 -5.65 38.70
C ALA A 61 31.94 -5.12 40.12
N ILE A 62 32.18 -5.93 41.14
CA ILE A 62 32.14 -5.50 42.55
C ILE A 62 33.15 -4.37 42.68
N ASP A 63 32.77 -3.27 43.33
CA ASP A 63 33.58 -2.05 43.50
C ASP A 63 33.83 -1.22 42.21
N ALA A 64 33.07 -1.44 41.14
CA ALA A 64 33.16 -0.59 39.97
C ALA A 64 32.71 0.84 40.28
N THR A 65 33.51 1.82 39.88
CA THR A 65 33.15 3.24 40.00
C THR A 65 31.98 3.57 39.06
N LEU A 66 30.81 3.85 39.63
CA LEU A 66 29.63 4.25 38.90
C LEU A 66 29.76 5.73 38.52
N GLY A 67 30.30 6.00 37.36
CA GLY A 67 30.47 7.37 36.84
C GLY A 67 31.59 7.42 35.81
N GLY A 68 31.33 8.02 34.67
CA GLY A 68 32.28 8.10 33.59
C GLY A 68 31.74 7.44 32.28
N ALA A 69 32.61 7.25 31.30
CA ALA A 69 32.27 6.70 30.00
C ALA A 69 31.98 5.18 29.98
N ALA A 70 31.46 4.63 31.07
CA ALA A 70 31.08 3.23 31.12
C ALA A 70 29.80 3.00 30.30
N GLY A 71 29.73 1.88 29.59
CA GLY A 71 28.69 1.55 28.64
C GLY A 71 27.24 1.50 29.15
N TYR A 72 27.00 1.78 30.44
CA TYR A 72 25.67 1.84 31.05
C TYR A 72 25.09 3.26 31.17
N ASN A 73 25.82 4.30 30.72
CA ASN A 73 25.40 5.70 30.85
C ASN A 73 24.72 6.26 29.59
N ALA A 74 24.64 5.51 28.50
CA ALA A 74 23.95 5.97 27.30
C ALA A 74 22.44 5.99 27.54
N GLY A 75 21.85 7.16 27.39
CA GLY A 75 20.40 7.35 27.50
C GLY A 75 19.62 6.78 26.31
N LEU A 76 18.32 6.61 26.50
CA LEU A 76 17.38 6.31 25.46
C LEU A 76 17.44 7.40 24.37
N THR A 77 17.54 7.00 23.11
CA THR A 77 17.36 7.92 21.98
C THR A 77 16.00 7.69 21.34
N THR A 78 15.26 8.78 21.15
CA THR A 78 13.96 8.76 20.49
C THR A 78 14.02 9.48 19.15
N ALA A 79 13.30 8.99 18.18
CA ALA A 79 13.01 9.68 16.91
C ALA A 79 11.51 9.87 16.75
N ALA A 80 11.12 11.01 16.20
CA ALA A 80 9.72 11.33 15.92
C ALA A 80 9.49 11.25 14.42
N ASP A 81 8.53 10.43 14.00
CA ASP A 81 8.06 10.39 12.62
C ASP A 81 6.67 11.00 12.54
N THR A 82 6.48 11.91 11.60
CA THR A 82 5.23 12.64 11.41
C THR A 82 4.56 12.21 10.11
N PHE A 83 3.33 11.73 10.24
CA PHE A 83 2.49 11.31 9.13
C PHE A 83 1.39 12.35 8.91
N ALA A 84 1.40 12.99 7.75
CA ALA A 84 0.39 13.96 7.36
C ALA A 84 -0.66 13.31 6.47
N LEU A 85 -1.94 13.61 6.74
CA LEU A 85 -3.03 13.20 5.86
C LEU A 85 -2.92 13.92 4.53
N THR A 86 -3.13 13.17 3.45
CA THR A 86 -3.23 13.70 2.09
C THR A 86 -4.59 13.37 1.50
N SER A 87 -4.94 14.01 0.38
CA SER A 87 -6.20 13.77 -0.31
C SER A 87 -5.94 13.26 -1.72
N CYS A 88 -6.50 12.11 -2.05
CA CYS A 88 -6.59 11.61 -3.41
C CYS A 88 -7.98 11.94 -3.98
N ILE A 89 -8.04 12.67 -5.09
CA ILE A 89 -9.28 13.23 -5.63
C ILE A 89 -9.52 12.70 -7.04
N GLY A 90 -10.69 12.12 -7.28
CA GLY A 90 -11.21 11.77 -8.58
C GLY A 90 -12.47 12.59 -8.90
N GLN A 91 -12.51 13.24 -10.05
CA GLN A 91 -13.68 13.97 -10.50
C GLN A 91 -14.30 13.24 -11.69
N ALA A 92 -15.56 12.85 -11.55
CA ALA A 92 -16.42 12.34 -12.61
C ALA A 92 -17.18 13.51 -13.20
N GLU A 93 -17.16 13.66 -14.52
CA GLU A 93 -17.86 14.72 -15.25
C GLU A 93 -18.56 14.11 -16.46
N VAL A 94 -19.87 14.24 -16.53
CA VAL A 94 -20.70 13.68 -17.61
C VAL A 94 -21.51 14.79 -18.24
N ASP A 95 -21.43 14.90 -19.56
CA ASP A 95 -22.22 15.87 -20.33
C ASP A 95 -23.72 15.57 -20.14
N ARG A 96 -24.50 16.63 -19.87
CA ARG A 96 -25.93 16.53 -19.63
C ARG A 96 -26.71 16.01 -20.85
N PHE A 97 -26.26 16.33 -22.07
CA PHE A 97 -26.83 15.78 -23.27
C PHE A 97 -26.70 14.25 -23.31
N VAL A 98 -25.56 13.71 -22.94
CA VAL A 98 -25.32 12.27 -22.84
C VAL A 98 -26.21 11.65 -21.76
N SER A 99 -26.31 12.28 -20.61
CA SER A 99 -27.17 11.83 -19.51
C SER A 99 -28.63 11.77 -19.90
N VAL A 100 -29.15 12.80 -20.58
CA VAL A 100 -30.54 12.86 -21.02
C VAL A 100 -30.84 11.86 -22.14
N THR A 101 -29.93 11.71 -23.11
CA THR A 101 -30.15 10.79 -24.23
C THR A 101 -30.01 9.33 -23.83
N SER A 102 -29.20 9.03 -22.81
CA SER A 102 -29.03 7.67 -22.31
C SER A 102 -30.08 7.25 -21.27
N ALA A 103 -30.85 8.20 -20.74
CA ALA A 103 -31.87 7.90 -19.72
C ALA A 103 -32.91 6.89 -20.20
N SER A 104 -33.24 6.89 -21.51
CA SER A 104 -34.17 5.93 -22.11
C SER A 104 -33.64 4.50 -22.19
N SER A 105 -32.33 4.30 -22.15
CA SER A 105 -31.68 2.98 -22.21
C SER A 105 -31.34 2.40 -20.82
N GLY A 106 -31.62 3.13 -19.75
CA GLY A 106 -31.36 2.68 -18.37
C GLY A 106 -29.86 2.64 -17.97
N ILE A 107 -29.02 3.30 -18.77
CA ILE A 107 -27.57 3.37 -18.45
C ILE A 107 -27.27 4.66 -17.67
N ASP A 108 -26.76 4.53 -16.47
CA ASP A 108 -26.27 5.65 -15.66
C ASP A 108 -24.77 5.87 -15.89
N HIS A 109 -24.43 6.80 -16.78
CA HIS A 109 -23.04 7.13 -17.08
C HIS A 109 -22.32 7.75 -15.89
N MET A 110 -23.02 8.50 -15.02
CA MET A 110 -22.42 9.07 -13.84
C MET A 110 -21.96 7.98 -12.84
N ALA A 111 -22.81 6.96 -12.63
CA ALA A 111 -22.47 5.85 -11.76
C ALA A 111 -21.24 5.06 -12.29
N ILE A 112 -21.15 4.86 -13.60
CA ILE A 112 -20.00 4.20 -14.24
C ILE A 112 -18.72 5.03 -14.05
N GLU A 113 -18.78 6.32 -14.31
CA GLU A 113 -17.63 7.22 -14.12
C GLU A 113 -17.18 7.30 -12.64
N VAL A 114 -18.11 7.41 -11.71
CA VAL A 114 -17.81 7.42 -10.27
C VAL A 114 -17.15 6.11 -9.84
N ALA A 115 -17.65 4.96 -10.30
CA ALA A 115 -17.06 3.66 -10.02
C ALA A 115 -15.64 3.55 -10.60
N SER A 116 -15.42 4.05 -11.82
CA SER A 116 -14.10 4.10 -12.45
C SER A 116 -13.12 4.96 -11.65
N LYS A 117 -13.55 6.16 -11.20
CA LYS A 117 -12.71 7.03 -10.36
C LYS A 117 -12.42 6.42 -9.00
N ALA A 118 -13.38 5.77 -8.36
CA ALA A 118 -13.17 5.09 -7.08
C ALA A 118 -12.09 4.00 -7.18
N LYS A 119 -12.10 3.21 -8.27
CA LYS A 119 -11.06 2.20 -8.52
C LYS A 119 -9.69 2.82 -8.75
N ASN A 120 -9.64 3.89 -9.54
CA ASN A 120 -8.36 4.59 -9.79
C ASN A 120 -7.78 5.15 -8.48
N ILE A 121 -8.62 5.69 -7.58
CA ILE A 121 -8.18 6.13 -6.26
C ILE A 121 -7.55 4.97 -5.48
N GLY A 122 -8.19 3.79 -5.45
CA GLY A 122 -7.62 2.61 -4.81
C GLY A 122 -6.27 2.20 -5.41
N GLN A 123 -6.13 2.25 -6.75
CA GLN A 123 -4.86 1.98 -7.42
C GLN A 123 -3.77 3.00 -7.06
N LYS A 124 -4.14 4.28 -7.00
CA LYS A 124 -3.21 5.35 -6.60
C LYS A 124 -2.69 5.19 -5.16
N TRP A 125 -3.51 4.71 -4.25
CA TRP A 125 -3.04 4.39 -2.90
C TRP A 125 -2.11 3.17 -2.86
N MET A 126 -2.34 2.15 -3.71
CA MET A 126 -1.41 1.01 -3.84
C MET A 126 -0.07 1.42 -4.48
N GLU A 127 -0.11 2.33 -5.45
CA GLU A 127 1.09 2.93 -6.03
C GLU A 127 1.85 3.72 -4.96
N ALA A 128 1.16 4.60 -4.23
CA ALA A 128 1.75 5.43 -3.18
C ALA A 128 2.35 4.63 -2.02
N LEU A 129 1.87 3.40 -1.78
CA LEU A 129 2.41 2.52 -0.74
C LEU A 129 3.86 2.10 -1.02
N VAL A 130 4.22 1.90 -2.29
CA VAL A 130 5.51 1.32 -2.69
C VAL A 130 6.43 2.27 -3.45
N VAL A 131 5.97 3.50 -3.70
CA VAL A 131 6.80 4.54 -4.35
C VAL A 131 7.84 5.06 -3.36
N ASP A 132 9.07 5.13 -3.83
CA ASP A 132 10.22 5.69 -3.13
C ASP A 132 10.42 7.17 -3.48
N GLY A 133 10.93 7.95 -2.53
CA GLY A 133 11.21 9.38 -2.73
C GLY A 133 9.95 10.23 -2.91
N ALA A 134 8.85 9.84 -2.29
CA ALA A 134 7.58 10.57 -2.37
C ALA A 134 7.74 11.99 -1.82
N SER A 135 7.42 12.99 -2.67
CA SER A 135 7.35 14.39 -2.27
C SER A 135 5.89 14.87 -2.21
N ALA A 136 5.63 15.83 -1.33
CA ALA A 136 4.28 16.43 -1.22
C ALA A 136 3.74 16.81 -2.61
N PRO A 137 2.47 16.53 -2.94
CA PRO A 137 1.39 16.11 -2.04
C PRO A 137 1.24 14.59 -1.83
N ASN A 138 2.16 13.77 -2.33
CA ASN A 138 2.06 12.31 -2.19
C ASN A 138 2.35 11.87 -0.75
N PRO A 139 1.67 10.81 -0.25
CA PRO A 139 1.99 10.24 1.04
C PRO A 139 3.35 9.55 1.03
N ILE A 140 3.96 9.40 2.19
CA ILE A 140 5.24 8.71 2.35
C ILE A 140 5.02 7.20 2.10
N GLY A 141 5.75 6.62 1.14
CA GLY A 141 5.71 5.19 0.84
C GLY A 141 6.47 4.34 1.87
N LEU A 142 6.29 3.02 1.82
CA LEU A 142 7.03 2.08 2.67
C LEU A 142 8.56 2.25 2.56
N PRO A 143 9.16 2.39 1.37
CA PRO A 143 10.61 2.54 1.24
C PRO A 143 11.18 3.68 2.08
N ASP A 144 10.44 4.81 2.14
CA ASP A 144 10.85 6.02 2.85
C ASP A 144 10.63 5.94 4.39
N GLN A 145 9.97 4.90 4.88
CA GLN A 145 9.63 4.76 6.30
C GLN A 145 10.69 4.03 7.12
N ASN A 146 11.91 3.87 6.58
CA ASN A 146 13.07 3.28 7.27
C ASN A 146 12.80 1.88 7.87
N LEU A 147 12.20 1.00 7.08
CA LEU A 147 12.00 -0.40 7.48
C LEU A 147 13.33 -1.17 7.57
N VAL A 148 13.26 -2.42 7.99
CA VAL A 148 14.44 -3.31 8.03
C VAL A 148 14.80 -3.71 6.60
N GLU A 149 16.03 -3.46 6.17
CA GLU A 149 16.50 -3.80 4.84
C GLU A 149 17.31 -5.10 4.85
N VAL A 150 17.01 -5.96 3.88
CA VAL A 150 17.73 -7.21 3.58
C VAL A 150 18.19 -7.14 2.13
N SER A 151 19.48 -7.35 1.88
CA SER A 151 20.00 -7.33 0.50
C SER A 151 20.07 -8.75 -0.06
N SER A 152 19.55 -8.95 -1.28
CA SER A 152 19.75 -10.20 -2.01
C SER A 152 21.14 -10.31 -2.63
N GLY A 153 21.89 -9.19 -2.72
CA GLY A 153 23.18 -9.13 -3.41
C GLY A 153 23.05 -9.35 -4.93
N ALA A 154 21.98 -8.90 -5.55
CA ALA A 154 21.64 -9.12 -6.96
C ALA A 154 21.44 -10.62 -7.31
N ALA A 155 20.95 -11.40 -6.37
CA ALA A 155 20.59 -12.80 -6.57
C ALA A 155 19.11 -12.93 -6.98
N ALA A 156 18.79 -13.99 -7.72
CA ALA A 156 17.41 -14.36 -8.00
C ALA A 156 16.68 -14.76 -6.70
N LEU A 157 15.36 -14.60 -6.69
CA LEU A 157 14.53 -14.98 -5.56
C LEU A 157 14.76 -16.46 -5.19
N SER A 158 14.93 -16.74 -3.90
CA SER A 158 15.06 -18.07 -3.33
C SER A 158 14.30 -18.20 -2.03
N PHE A 159 13.97 -19.41 -1.59
CA PHE A 159 13.33 -19.63 -0.30
C PHE A 159 14.21 -19.09 0.84
N ALA A 160 15.53 -19.29 0.80
CA ALA A 160 16.44 -18.77 1.81
C ALA A 160 16.42 -17.23 1.92
N LEU A 161 16.21 -16.51 0.83
CA LEU A 161 16.03 -15.05 0.84
C LEU A 161 14.68 -14.64 1.41
N MET A 162 13.63 -15.40 1.10
CA MET A 162 12.32 -15.18 1.70
C MET A 162 12.36 -15.40 3.22
N ASP A 163 12.94 -16.54 3.66
CA ASP A 163 13.10 -16.85 5.08
C ASP A 163 13.90 -15.77 5.79
N SER A 164 15.02 -15.31 5.20
CA SER A 164 15.83 -14.24 5.80
C SER A 164 15.05 -12.91 5.94
N THR A 165 14.10 -12.66 5.03
CA THR A 165 13.24 -11.47 5.09
C THR A 165 12.21 -11.60 6.21
N LEU A 166 11.60 -12.78 6.35
CA LEU A 166 10.68 -13.06 7.45
C LEU A 166 11.40 -13.01 8.79
N ASP A 167 12.57 -13.64 8.90
CA ASP A 167 13.41 -13.63 10.10
C ASP A 167 13.85 -12.21 10.50
N ALA A 168 14.07 -11.32 9.54
CA ALA A 168 14.42 -9.93 9.83
C ALA A 168 13.33 -9.20 10.61
N VAL A 169 12.05 -9.52 10.36
CA VAL A 169 10.91 -9.01 11.12
C VAL A 169 10.79 -9.76 12.46
N VAL A 170 10.81 -11.08 12.44
CA VAL A 170 10.65 -11.94 13.64
C VAL A 170 11.78 -11.71 14.64
N SER A 171 13.04 -11.53 14.18
CA SER A 171 14.20 -11.26 15.06
C SER A 171 14.06 -9.98 15.88
N LYS A 172 13.12 -9.12 15.50
CA LYS A 172 12.78 -7.89 16.24
C LYS A 172 11.50 -8.03 17.07
N ASN A 173 11.11 -9.27 17.42
CA ASN A 173 9.86 -9.60 18.11
C ASN A 173 8.60 -9.20 17.32
N GLY A 174 8.71 -9.14 15.99
CA GLY A 174 7.57 -8.94 15.09
C GLY A 174 6.90 -10.26 14.71
N THR A 175 5.68 -10.17 14.24
CA THR A 175 4.97 -11.23 13.50
C THR A 175 4.90 -10.80 12.05
N VAL A 176 4.76 -11.73 11.11
CA VAL A 176 4.58 -11.41 9.71
C VAL A 176 3.18 -11.83 9.30
N ASP A 177 2.38 -10.86 8.85
CA ASP A 177 0.99 -11.09 8.48
C ASP A 177 0.78 -10.98 6.97
N TRP A 178 1.73 -10.40 6.23
CA TRP A 178 1.64 -10.21 4.80
C TRP A 178 2.99 -10.18 4.11
N ILE A 179 3.00 -10.64 2.85
CA ILE A 179 4.11 -10.50 1.91
C ILE A 179 3.57 -9.77 0.68
N MET A 180 4.35 -8.86 0.11
CA MET A 180 3.96 -8.12 -1.10
C MET A 180 5.09 -8.19 -2.12
N MET A 181 4.74 -8.54 -3.36
CA MET A 181 5.68 -8.64 -4.48
C MET A 181 5.01 -8.30 -5.81
N ASN A 182 5.81 -7.99 -6.82
CA ASN A 182 5.30 -7.76 -8.17
C ASN A 182 4.97 -9.08 -8.90
N SER A 183 4.40 -8.98 -10.09
CA SER A 183 4.04 -10.15 -10.91
C SER A 183 5.25 -10.98 -11.36
N GLY A 184 6.40 -10.35 -11.59
CA GLY A 184 7.65 -11.01 -11.96
C GLY A 184 8.15 -11.92 -10.84
N GLN A 185 8.28 -11.39 -9.63
CA GLN A 185 8.70 -12.15 -8.45
C GLN A 185 7.68 -13.21 -8.03
N LEU A 186 6.39 -12.94 -8.21
CA LEU A 186 5.35 -13.93 -7.98
C LEU A 186 5.48 -15.12 -8.95
N SER A 187 5.87 -14.86 -10.19
CA SER A 187 6.14 -15.92 -11.19
C SER A 187 7.42 -16.69 -10.85
N ALA A 188 8.47 -16.01 -10.38
CA ALA A 188 9.69 -16.64 -9.88
C ALA A 188 9.40 -17.54 -8.68
N TYR A 189 8.62 -17.09 -7.69
CA TYR A 189 8.18 -17.89 -6.58
C TYR A 189 7.43 -19.16 -7.02
N LYS A 190 6.47 -19.02 -7.95
CA LYS A 190 5.75 -20.17 -8.51
C LYS A 190 6.68 -21.15 -9.25
N ALA A 191 7.73 -20.66 -9.89
CA ALA A 191 8.73 -21.51 -10.53
C ALA A 191 9.58 -22.28 -9.50
N LEU A 192 9.96 -21.64 -8.39
CA LEU A 192 10.66 -22.27 -7.27
C LEU A 192 9.85 -23.41 -6.67
N VAL A 193 8.57 -23.17 -6.34
CA VAL A 193 7.68 -24.21 -5.77
C VAL A 193 7.55 -25.40 -6.72
N ARG A 194 7.38 -25.17 -8.04
CA ARG A 194 7.34 -26.24 -9.04
C ARG A 194 8.66 -26.97 -9.16
N GLY A 195 9.77 -26.25 -9.09
CA GLY A 195 11.13 -26.84 -9.18
C GLY A 195 11.47 -27.77 -8.03
N THR A 196 10.93 -27.54 -6.85
CA THR A 196 11.10 -28.38 -5.66
C THR A 196 10.08 -29.51 -5.57
N GLY A 197 9.12 -29.58 -6.49
CA GLY A 197 8.04 -30.58 -6.44
C GLY A 197 7.01 -30.33 -5.34
N GLY A 198 7.00 -29.11 -4.77
CA GLY A 198 6.05 -28.68 -3.75
C GLY A 198 4.65 -28.39 -4.30
N SER A 199 3.67 -28.34 -3.42
CA SER A 199 2.33 -27.84 -3.72
C SER A 199 2.19 -26.39 -3.29
N TYR A 200 1.29 -25.66 -3.96
CA TYR A 200 0.97 -24.29 -3.57
C TYR A 200 0.12 -24.29 -2.31
N GLU A 201 0.45 -23.41 -1.40
CA GLU A 201 -0.37 -23.11 -0.24
C GLU A 201 -1.27 -21.93 -0.52
N TYR A 202 -2.48 -21.94 0.05
CA TYR A 202 -3.45 -20.87 -0.13
C TYR A 202 -4.09 -20.51 1.20
N VAL A 203 -4.25 -19.20 1.41
CA VAL A 203 -5.06 -18.64 2.50
C VAL A 203 -6.34 -18.09 1.88
N THR A 204 -7.47 -18.38 2.50
CA THR A 204 -8.77 -17.88 2.03
C THR A 204 -9.01 -16.48 2.62
N SER A 205 -9.31 -15.51 1.76
CA SER A 205 -9.70 -14.17 2.21
C SER A 205 -10.99 -14.24 3.02
N PRO A 206 -11.06 -13.57 4.18
CA PRO A 206 -12.24 -13.59 5.04
C PRO A 206 -13.43 -12.83 4.45
N VAL A 207 -13.20 -11.89 3.52
CA VAL A 207 -14.24 -11.03 2.95
C VAL A 207 -14.75 -11.57 1.62
N THR A 208 -13.85 -11.85 0.67
CA THR A 208 -14.23 -12.27 -0.69
C THR A 208 -14.23 -13.77 -0.89
N ASN A 209 -13.84 -14.59 0.09
CA ASN A 209 -13.65 -16.04 -0.04
C ASN A 209 -12.73 -16.44 -1.21
N ARG A 210 -11.83 -15.57 -1.64
CA ARG A 210 -10.84 -15.88 -2.66
C ARG A 210 -9.63 -16.56 -2.05
N ASN A 211 -9.10 -17.55 -2.78
CA ASN A 211 -7.85 -18.19 -2.39
C ASN A 211 -6.68 -17.29 -2.82
N ILE A 212 -5.91 -16.84 -1.84
CA ILE A 212 -4.69 -16.05 -2.01
C ILE A 212 -3.50 -16.98 -1.82
N LEU A 213 -2.53 -16.91 -2.72
CA LEU A 213 -1.30 -17.68 -2.61
C LEU A 213 -0.58 -17.31 -1.31
N SER A 214 -0.04 -18.29 -0.59
CA SER A 214 0.64 -18.08 0.68
C SER A 214 2.02 -18.72 0.69
N TYR A 215 2.86 -18.23 1.59
CA TYR A 215 4.13 -18.81 1.98
C TYR A 215 4.13 -18.94 3.51
N GLU A 216 4.33 -20.16 4.02
CA GLU A 216 4.24 -20.47 5.46
C GLU A 216 2.94 -20.00 6.13
N GLY A 217 1.83 -20.06 5.40
CA GLY A 217 0.52 -19.57 5.88
C GLY A 217 0.35 -18.04 5.80
N ILE A 218 1.38 -17.30 5.36
CA ILE A 218 1.33 -15.85 5.21
C ILE A 218 0.84 -15.51 3.79
N PRO A 219 -0.21 -14.71 3.61
CA PRO A 219 -0.74 -14.36 2.30
C PRO A 219 0.24 -13.50 1.50
N ILE A 220 0.37 -13.82 0.20
CA ILE A 220 1.20 -13.08 -0.74
C ILE A 220 0.29 -12.17 -1.58
N PHE A 221 0.48 -10.86 -1.46
CA PHE A 221 -0.24 -9.85 -2.22
C PHE A 221 0.58 -9.40 -3.42
N ARG A 222 -0.09 -9.33 -4.56
CA ARG A 222 0.50 -8.79 -5.78
C ARG A 222 0.35 -7.27 -5.81
N ASN A 223 1.45 -6.56 -6.05
CA ASN A 223 1.47 -5.14 -6.31
C ASN A 223 2.43 -4.83 -7.49
N ASP A 224 1.86 -4.58 -8.65
CA ASP A 224 2.63 -4.33 -9.87
C ASP A 224 3.20 -2.90 -9.96
N TYR A 225 2.94 -2.06 -8.96
CA TYR A 225 3.59 -0.75 -8.83
C TYR A 225 4.98 -0.85 -8.18
N ILE A 226 5.36 -2.02 -7.62
CA ILE A 226 6.75 -2.31 -7.28
C ILE A 226 7.52 -2.40 -8.58
N GLY A 227 8.45 -1.47 -8.80
CA GLY A 227 9.21 -1.38 -10.04
C GLY A 227 10.10 -2.60 -10.29
N ASP A 228 10.31 -2.92 -11.56
CA ASP A 228 11.34 -3.90 -11.97
C ASP A 228 12.73 -3.28 -11.97
N VAL A 229 12.82 -1.97 -11.82
CA VAL A 229 14.06 -1.19 -11.69
C VAL A 229 13.83 -0.18 -10.58
N GLU A 230 14.32 -0.45 -9.39
CA GLU A 230 14.25 0.49 -8.28
C GLU A 230 15.47 1.41 -8.27
N ALA A 231 15.23 2.72 -8.38
CA ALA A 231 16.27 3.75 -8.51
C ALA A 231 17.10 3.95 -7.23
N THR A 232 16.67 3.45 -6.09
CA THR A 232 17.23 3.78 -4.77
C THR A 232 18.34 2.86 -4.30
N ASN A 233 18.64 1.78 -5.01
CA ASN A 233 19.77 0.95 -4.64
C ASN A 233 21.02 1.37 -5.43
N ALA A 234 21.77 2.28 -4.83
CA ALA A 234 23.09 2.71 -5.30
C ALA A 234 24.14 1.57 -5.42
N ALA A 235 23.77 0.33 -5.11
CA ALA A 235 24.66 -0.84 -5.19
C ALA A 235 24.63 -1.53 -6.54
N THR A 236 23.59 -1.33 -7.36
CA THR A 236 23.49 -1.96 -8.69
C THR A 236 23.12 -0.93 -9.75
N THR A 237 24.13 -0.34 -10.32
CA THR A 237 24.00 0.52 -11.50
C THR A 237 23.62 -0.36 -12.70
N GLY A 238 22.33 -0.41 -13.06
CA GLY A 238 21.85 -0.95 -14.33
C GLY A 238 21.25 -2.37 -14.31
N GLY A 239 20.78 -2.87 -13.17
CA GLY A 239 20.08 -4.15 -13.08
C GLY A 239 18.56 -4.02 -13.10
N SER A 240 17.88 -5.10 -13.47
CA SER A 240 16.42 -5.26 -13.32
C SER A 240 16.11 -5.67 -11.87
N ASP A 241 16.44 -4.81 -10.91
CA ASP A 241 16.34 -5.13 -9.50
C ASP A 241 14.99 -4.70 -8.98
N THR A 242 14.30 -5.60 -8.31
CA THR A 242 13.01 -5.34 -7.68
C THR A 242 13.06 -5.63 -6.18
N SER A 243 12.00 -5.28 -5.47
CA SER A 243 11.89 -5.53 -4.04
C SER A 243 10.72 -6.44 -3.69
N VAL A 244 10.87 -7.16 -2.58
CA VAL A 244 9.82 -7.90 -1.90
C VAL A 244 9.67 -7.29 -0.51
N TYR A 245 8.44 -7.01 -0.11
CA TYR A 245 8.12 -6.48 1.20
C TYR A 245 7.42 -7.54 2.04
N ALA A 246 7.73 -7.59 3.33
CA ALA A 246 7.04 -8.42 4.30
C ALA A 246 6.84 -7.63 5.59
N GLY A 247 5.75 -7.87 6.29
CA GLY A 247 5.49 -7.15 7.54
C GLY A 247 4.24 -7.60 8.25
N ASN A 248 3.96 -6.91 9.34
CA ASN A 248 2.74 -7.10 10.11
C ASN A 248 1.75 -5.95 9.89
N PHE A 249 0.49 -6.24 10.15
CA PHE A 249 -0.55 -5.22 10.26
C PHE A 249 -0.61 -4.65 11.67
N ASP A 250 -1.07 -3.42 11.80
CA ASP A 250 -1.33 -2.82 13.10
C ASP A 250 -2.61 -3.41 13.72
N ASP A 251 -2.64 -3.51 15.04
CA ASP A 251 -3.80 -3.97 15.81
C ASP A 251 -4.84 -2.86 16.09
N GLY A 252 -4.67 -1.70 15.49
CA GLY A 252 -5.49 -0.50 15.71
C GLY A 252 -4.93 0.44 16.78
N SER A 253 -3.84 0.08 17.43
CA SER A 253 -3.18 0.89 18.47
C SER A 253 -2.21 1.93 17.94
N MET A 254 -1.86 1.90 16.66
CA MET A 254 -0.79 2.67 16.01
C MET A 254 0.58 2.43 16.66
N LYS A 255 0.88 1.18 17.01
CA LYS A 255 2.13 0.81 17.68
C LYS A 255 2.89 -0.33 17.03
N THR A 256 2.19 -1.21 16.31
CA THR A 256 2.75 -2.51 15.91
C THR A 256 3.18 -2.58 14.46
N GLY A 257 2.33 -2.23 13.52
CA GLY A 257 2.56 -2.51 12.11
C GLY A 257 2.04 -1.48 11.14
N LEU A 258 1.70 -1.93 9.95
CA LEU A 258 1.18 -1.12 8.87
C LEU A 258 -0.33 -0.86 9.04
N CYS A 259 -0.73 0.39 8.94
CA CYS A 259 -2.12 0.81 8.91
C CYS A 259 -2.34 1.96 7.93
N MET A 260 -3.58 2.20 7.56
CA MET A 260 -4.00 3.39 6.83
C MET A 260 -4.72 4.35 7.77
N LEU A 261 -4.17 5.55 7.92
CA LEU A 261 -4.77 6.60 8.74
C LEU A 261 -5.80 7.37 7.93
N TYR A 262 -6.91 7.75 8.57
CA TYR A 262 -7.95 8.58 7.96
C TYR A 262 -8.56 9.55 8.97
N PRO A 263 -9.17 10.67 8.54
CA PRO A 263 -9.73 11.65 9.46
C PRO A 263 -11.03 11.16 10.11
N VAL A 264 -11.20 11.43 11.40
CA VAL A 264 -12.47 11.20 12.12
C VAL A 264 -13.61 11.93 11.41
N GLY A 265 -14.75 11.27 11.27
CA GLY A 265 -15.97 11.83 10.67
C GLY A 265 -16.20 11.44 9.20
N THR A 266 -15.26 10.76 8.57
CA THR A 266 -15.44 10.18 7.24
C THR A 266 -15.27 8.67 7.29
N PRO A 267 -16.21 7.85 6.76
CA PRO A 267 -16.06 6.39 6.78
C PRO A 267 -14.88 5.98 5.89
N ALA A 268 -13.86 5.36 6.47
CA ALA A 268 -12.62 4.96 5.80
C ALA A 268 -11.94 6.09 4.99
N GLY A 269 -12.17 7.35 5.39
CA GLY A 269 -11.66 8.53 4.68
C GLY A 269 -12.37 8.87 3.37
N ILE A 270 -13.39 8.12 2.96
CA ILE A 270 -14.07 8.31 1.66
C ILE A 270 -15.20 9.34 1.80
N ASP A 271 -15.19 10.31 0.89
CA ASP A 271 -16.23 11.34 0.76
C ASP A 271 -16.65 11.44 -0.71
N VAL A 272 -17.94 11.30 -0.97
CA VAL A 272 -18.52 11.43 -2.32
C VAL A 272 -19.49 12.61 -2.34
N ARG A 273 -19.20 13.60 -3.17
CA ARG A 273 -19.98 14.82 -3.28
C ARG A 273 -20.48 15.05 -4.70
N ALA A 274 -21.78 15.07 -4.88
CA ALA A 274 -22.40 15.61 -6.08
C ALA A 274 -22.33 17.14 -6.02
N LEU A 275 -21.60 17.76 -6.91
CA LEU A 275 -21.41 19.22 -6.98
C LEU A 275 -22.49 19.88 -7.89
N GLY A 276 -23.21 19.07 -8.68
CA GLY A 276 -24.18 19.55 -9.63
C GLY A 276 -23.54 20.02 -10.94
N GLU A 277 -24.15 21.00 -11.59
CA GLU A 277 -23.75 21.49 -12.90
C GLU A 277 -22.42 22.25 -12.87
N SER A 278 -21.58 22.01 -13.84
CA SER A 278 -20.30 22.71 -14.01
C SER A 278 -20.54 24.19 -14.35
N HIS A 279 -19.74 25.08 -13.81
CA HIS A 279 -19.82 26.49 -14.08
C HIS A 279 -19.41 26.86 -15.54
N SER A 280 -18.61 26.04 -16.18
CA SER A 280 -18.01 26.33 -17.49
C SER A 280 -18.47 25.42 -18.63
N THR A 281 -19.09 24.29 -18.30
CA THR A 281 -19.52 23.26 -19.26
C THR A 281 -20.91 22.75 -18.91
N ASN A 282 -21.69 22.32 -19.91
CA ASN A 282 -22.99 21.70 -19.69
C ASN A 282 -22.80 20.25 -19.21
N ALA A 283 -22.22 20.08 -18.03
CA ALA A 283 -21.91 18.78 -17.47
C ALA A 283 -22.22 18.72 -15.97
N ASP A 284 -22.70 17.58 -15.50
CA ASP A 284 -22.87 17.29 -14.09
C ASP A 284 -21.56 16.73 -13.52
N ILE A 285 -21.18 17.20 -12.34
CA ILE A 285 -19.92 16.87 -11.68
C ILE A 285 -20.19 16.12 -10.37
N THR A 286 -19.55 14.97 -10.21
CA THR A 286 -19.45 14.25 -8.94
C THR A 286 -17.99 14.05 -8.58
N ARG A 287 -17.63 14.39 -7.36
CA ARG A 287 -16.27 14.27 -6.85
C ARG A 287 -16.17 13.16 -5.82
N VAL A 288 -15.23 12.24 -6.02
CA VAL A 288 -14.85 11.20 -5.07
C VAL A 288 -13.51 11.61 -4.46
N ILE A 289 -13.45 11.68 -3.15
CA ILE A 289 -12.25 12.07 -2.41
C ILE A 289 -11.97 10.99 -1.39
N GLN A 290 -10.73 10.56 -1.29
CA GLN A 290 -10.27 9.74 -0.19
C GLN A 290 -9.13 10.47 0.53
N TYR A 291 -9.33 10.68 1.83
CA TYR A 291 -8.33 11.25 2.72
C TYR A 291 -7.61 10.12 3.44
N GLY A 292 -6.30 10.16 3.47
CA GLY A 292 -5.54 9.15 4.19
C GLY A 292 -4.03 9.36 4.12
N THR A 293 -3.31 8.46 4.75
CA THR A 293 -1.86 8.28 4.61
C THR A 293 -1.47 6.89 5.09
N TRP A 294 -0.42 6.32 4.49
CA TRP A 294 0.16 5.07 4.96
C TRP A 294 1.05 5.33 6.17
N CYS A 295 0.89 4.54 7.19
CA CYS A 295 1.65 4.64 8.42
C CYS A 295 2.19 3.26 8.82
N LEU A 296 3.51 3.13 8.87
CA LEU A 296 4.16 2.01 9.51
C LEU A 296 4.51 2.45 10.94
N ALA A 297 3.71 2.03 11.91
CA ALA A 297 3.85 2.47 13.30
C ALA A 297 5.17 2.01 13.93
N ASN A 298 5.64 0.81 13.57
CA ASN A 298 6.90 0.26 14.02
C ASN A 298 7.80 -0.08 12.83
N ARG A 299 8.96 0.57 12.72
CA ARG A 299 9.93 0.29 11.66
C ARG A 299 10.41 -1.17 11.61
N LYS A 300 10.45 -1.83 12.76
CA LYS A 300 10.83 -3.24 12.89
C LYS A 300 9.69 -4.20 12.52
N GLY A 301 8.48 -3.68 12.33
CA GLY A 301 7.30 -4.43 11.92
C GLY A 301 7.23 -4.70 10.42
N ALA A 302 8.18 -4.21 9.63
CA ALA A 302 8.27 -4.51 8.20
C ALA A 302 9.71 -4.64 7.75
N ALA A 303 9.94 -5.49 6.75
CA ALA A 303 11.21 -5.69 6.11
C ALA A 303 11.08 -5.55 4.58
N ARG A 304 12.12 -5.08 3.94
CA ARG A 304 12.27 -5.00 2.49
C ARG A 304 13.45 -5.86 2.07
N LEU A 305 13.20 -6.84 1.23
CA LEU A 305 14.23 -7.55 0.49
C LEU A 305 14.44 -6.79 -0.82
N HIS A 306 15.59 -6.16 -0.96
CA HIS A 306 15.92 -5.34 -2.13
C HIS A 306 16.96 -6.02 -3.04
N SER A 307 17.15 -5.48 -4.25
CA SER A 307 18.09 -5.96 -5.25
C SER A 307 17.84 -7.40 -5.72
N VAL A 308 16.58 -7.83 -5.79
CA VAL A 308 16.21 -9.16 -6.31
C VAL A 308 16.16 -9.11 -7.85
N THR A 309 16.87 -9.99 -8.53
CA THR A 309 16.94 -10.07 -10.01
C THR A 309 16.01 -11.12 -10.60
#